data_0e12188da5a00eb6f08258ec8e6977b5
#
_entry.id   0e12188da5a00eb6f08258ec8e6977b5
#
_cell.length_a   1.000
_cell.length_b   1.000
_cell.length_c   1.000
_cell.angle_alpha   90.00
_cell.angle_beta   90.00
_cell.angle_gamma   90.00
#
_symmetry.space_group_name_H-M   'P 1'
#
loop_
_entity.id
_entity.type
_entity.pdbx_description
1 polymer ?
#
loop_
_entity_poly.entity_id
_entity_poly.type
_entity_poly.pdbx_seq_one_letter_code
_entity_poly.pdbx_strand_id
1 'polypeptide(L)'
;MTKRGKKPDWRTEGVRIVKASDVDFNTPQTCGMTRAAAINLAKAGAQKLWAGTVSVQPDAKTGAHQHGHLESIIYVVKGRARMRWGERLEYVAEADPGDFIFVPPWVPHQEINARTDEPLECVLVRSDQEPVVVNLDIEPVERPEQVWIDPNHPQG
;
A
#
# COMPACT_ATOMS: atom_id res chain seq x y z
N MET A 1 2.63 24.89 7.92
CA MET A 1 3.65 25.13 8.97
C MET A 1 3.34 26.43 9.72
N THR A 2 3.31 26.38 11.02
CA THR A 2 2.99 27.53 11.87
C THR A 2 4.19 28.48 11.94
N LYS A 3 3.96 29.77 11.80
CA LYS A 3 5.03 30.76 11.97
C LYS A 3 5.44 30.78 13.44
N ARG A 4 6.76 30.90 13.68
CA ARG A 4 7.34 30.94 15.03
C ARG A 4 6.71 32.08 15.84
N GLY A 5 6.22 31.78 17.05
CA GLY A 5 5.61 32.76 17.96
C GLY A 5 4.16 33.10 17.68
N LYS A 6 3.55 32.54 16.58
CA LYS A 6 2.16 32.79 16.24
C LYS A 6 1.31 31.57 16.60
N LYS A 7 0.21 31.81 17.33
CA LYS A 7 -0.73 30.75 17.69
C LYS A 7 -1.51 30.28 16.45
N PRO A 8 -1.65 28.96 16.19
CA PRO A 8 -2.40 28.47 15.06
C PRO A 8 -3.88 28.82 15.15
N ASP A 9 -4.51 29.05 14.01
CA ASP A 9 -5.97 29.07 13.93
C ASP A 9 -6.45 27.65 13.70
N TRP A 10 -6.89 26.97 14.75
CA TRP A 10 -7.29 25.57 14.69
C TRP A 10 -8.52 25.31 13.83
N ARG A 11 -9.27 26.34 13.44
CA ARG A 11 -10.39 26.16 12.49
C ARG A 11 -9.89 25.88 11.08
N THR A 12 -8.77 26.47 10.70
CA THR A 12 -8.22 26.36 9.34
C THR A 12 -6.92 25.57 9.28
N GLU A 13 -6.20 25.48 10.39
CA GLU A 13 -4.91 24.78 10.50
C GLU A 13 -5.01 23.49 11.32
N GLY A 14 -6.22 23.05 11.66
CA GLY A 14 -6.47 21.87 12.46
C GLY A 14 -6.66 20.59 11.63
N VAL A 15 -7.61 19.81 12.07
CA VAL A 15 -7.91 18.50 11.43
C VAL A 15 -8.39 18.69 9.99
N ARG A 16 -7.89 17.85 9.10
CA ARG A 16 -8.32 17.78 7.69
C ARG A 16 -9.12 16.51 7.46
N ILE A 17 -10.21 16.66 6.71
CA ILE A 17 -11.01 15.53 6.25
C ILE A 17 -11.00 15.55 4.72
N VAL A 18 -10.55 14.47 4.12
CA VAL A 18 -10.63 14.29 2.67
C VAL A 18 -11.78 13.33 2.40
N LYS A 19 -12.80 13.81 1.70
CA LYS A 19 -13.98 13.01 1.38
C LYS A 19 -13.65 11.95 0.35
N ALA A 20 -14.38 10.83 0.37
CA ALA A 20 -14.20 9.77 -0.62
C ALA A 20 -14.34 10.28 -2.05
N SER A 21 -15.20 11.28 -2.28
CA SER A 21 -15.38 11.91 -3.59
C SER A 21 -14.22 12.78 -4.03
N ASP A 22 -13.30 13.11 -3.14
CA ASP A 22 -12.19 14.03 -3.41
C ASP A 22 -10.83 13.34 -3.50
N VAL A 23 -10.78 12.01 -3.44
CA VAL A 23 -9.52 11.29 -3.63
C VAL A 23 -9.01 11.50 -5.06
N ASP A 24 -7.71 11.55 -5.19
CA ASP A 24 -7.04 11.91 -6.44
C ASP A 24 -6.45 10.67 -7.12
N PHE A 25 -7.02 10.32 -8.27
CA PHE A 25 -6.52 9.22 -9.10
C PHE A 25 -5.32 9.62 -9.96
N ASN A 26 -5.01 10.92 -10.04
CA ASN A 26 -3.82 11.42 -10.75
C ASN A 26 -2.59 11.29 -9.84
N THR A 27 -2.20 10.08 -9.56
CA THR A 27 -1.05 9.72 -8.74
C THR A 27 -0.31 8.58 -9.44
N PRO A 28 0.98 8.37 -9.17
CA PRO A 28 1.72 7.27 -9.81
C PRO A 28 1.02 5.93 -9.64
N GLN A 29 0.87 5.23 -10.73
CA GLN A 29 0.16 3.95 -10.79
C GLN A 29 1.12 2.78 -10.96
N THR A 30 0.67 1.60 -10.53
CA THR A 30 1.33 0.33 -10.77
C THR A 30 0.43 -0.49 -11.70
N CYS A 31 1.02 -1.14 -12.70
CA CYS A 31 0.24 -1.97 -13.63
C CYS A 31 -0.51 -3.08 -12.87
N GLY A 32 -1.79 -3.26 -13.17
CA GLY A 32 -2.68 -4.22 -12.53
C GLY A 32 -3.42 -3.69 -11.29
N MET A 33 -3.15 -2.45 -10.89
CA MET A 33 -3.69 -1.85 -9.67
C MET A 33 -4.14 -0.42 -9.98
N THR A 34 -5.24 0.03 -9.36
CA THR A 34 -5.66 1.43 -9.37
C THR A 34 -5.41 2.04 -8.01
N ARG A 35 -4.72 3.17 -7.97
CA ARG A 35 -4.34 3.87 -6.74
C ARG A 35 -4.96 5.26 -6.74
N ALA A 36 -5.46 5.69 -5.57
CA ALA A 36 -5.97 7.06 -5.38
C ALA A 36 -5.37 7.65 -4.11
N ALA A 37 -4.87 8.89 -4.22
CA ALA A 37 -4.30 9.60 -3.08
C ALA A 37 -5.41 10.28 -2.29
N ALA A 38 -5.40 10.09 -0.97
CA ALA A 38 -6.32 10.77 -0.06
C ALA A 38 -5.56 11.75 0.83
N ILE A 39 -4.49 11.30 1.48
CA ILE A 39 -3.67 12.14 2.36
C ILE A 39 -2.28 12.26 1.76
N ASN A 40 -1.92 13.48 1.41
CA ASN A 40 -0.59 13.82 0.92
C ASN A 40 -0.34 15.31 1.18
N LEU A 41 0.78 15.83 0.73
CA LEU A 41 1.11 17.25 0.92
C LEU A 41 0.06 18.15 0.25
N ALA A 42 -0.32 17.86 -0.98
CA ALA A 42 -1.23 18.72 -1.75
C ALA A 42 -2.65 18.74 -1.18
N LYS A 43 -3.17 17.59 -0.74
CA LYS A 43 -4.55 17.49 -0.26
C LYS A 43 -4.74 17.84 1.21
N ALA A 44 -3.77 17.50 2.04
CA ALA A 44 -3.93 17.62 3.49
C ALA A 44 -2.79 18.34 4.18
N GLY A 45 -1.74 18.73 3.46
CA GLY A 45 -0.55 19.34 4.06
C GLY A 45 0.32 18.35 4.82
N ALA A 46 0.16 17.05 4.55
CA ALA A 46 0.93 16.02 5.23
C ALA A 46 2.41 16.08 4.81
N GLN A 47 3.31 16.03 5.78
CA GLN A 47 4.75 16.14 5.55
C GLN A 47 5.44 14.78 5.54
N LYS A 48 4.95 13.84 6.34
CA LYS A 48 5.61 12.55 6.59
C LYS A 48 4.83 11.35 6.08
N LEU A 49 3.53 11.51 5.86
CA LEU A 49 2.65 10.40 5.53
C LEU A 49 1.97 10.62 4.19
N TRP A 50 1.85 9.55 3.47
CA TRP A 50 0.98 9.44 2.32
C TRP A 50 -0.03 8.32 2.59
N ALA A 51 -1.30 8.55 2.32
CA ALA A 51 -2.32 7.52 2.47
C ALA A 51 -3.31 7.62 1.31
N GLY A 52 -3.80 6.46 0.89
CA GLY A 52 -4.77 6.38 -0.17
C GLY A 52 -5.43 5.02 -0.24
N THR A 53 -6.12 4.78 -1.33
CA THR A 53 -6.79 3.52 -1.61
C THR A 53 -6.14 2.82 -2.78
N VAL A 54 -6.22 1.49 -2.77
CA VAL A 54 -5.82 0.66 -3.91
C VAL A 54 -6.92 -0.33 -4.22
N SER A 55 -7.10 -0.59 -5.50
CA SER A 55 -8.06 -1.56 -5.99
C SER A 55 -7.36 -2.45 -7.01
N VAL A 56 -7.50 -3.76 -6.86
CA VAL A 56 -6.99 -4.76 -7.79
C VAL A 56 -8.19 -5.56 -8.31
N GLN A 57 -8.40 -5.55 -9.62
CA GLN A 57 -9.54 -6.21 -10.23
C GLN A 57 -9.50 -7.72 -9.99
N PRO A 58 -10.67 -8.39 -10.09
CA PRO A 58 -10.70 -9.85 -9.95
C PRO A 58 -9.70 -10.53 -10.87
N ASP A 59 -9.00 -11.53 -10.35
CA ASP A 59 -8.00 -12.31 -11.08
C ASP A 59 -6.83 -11.50 -11.64
N ALA A 60 -6.61 -10.30 -11.10
CA ALA A 60 -5.50 -9.43 -11.53
C ALA A 60 -4.35 -9.47 -10.53
N LYS A 61 -3.20 -9.00 -10.98
CA LYS A 61 -1.98 -8.88 -10.16
C LYS A 61 -1.13 -7.74 -10.69
N THR A 62 -0.30 -7.18 -9.82
CA THR A 62 0.73 -6.23 -10.23
C THR A 62 1.93 -6.95 -10.82
N GLY A 63 2.80 -6.20 -11.50
CA GLY A 63 4.16 -6.66 -11.75
C GLY A 63 4.97 -6.66 -10.45
N ALA A 64 6.15 -7.27 -10.49
CA ALA A 64 7.09 -7.19 -9.38
C ALA A 64 7.69 -5.78 -9.29
N HIS A 65 7.76 -5.23 -8.08
CA HIS A 65 8.28 -3.87 -7.85
C HIS A 65 8.77 -3.71 -6.42
N GLN A 66 9.43 -2.59 -6.16
CA GLN A 66 9.81 -2.17 -4.80
C GLN A 66 9.64 -0.65 -4.69
N HIS A 67 9.61 -0.14 -3.46
CA HIS A 67 9.33 1.27 -3.19
C HIS A 67 10.51 2.00 -2.52
N GLY A 68 11.73 1.53 -2.77
CA GLY A 68 12.94 2.15 -2.23
C GLY A 68 12.94 2.13 -0.70
N HIS A 69 13.28 3.28 -0.11
CA HIS A 69 13.39 3.44 1.34
C HIS A 69 12.03 3.52 2.07
N LEU A 70 10.92 3.52 1.34
CA LEU A 70 9.60 3.69 1.95
C LEU A 70 9.17 2.44 2.71
N GLU A 71 8.54 2.66 3.85
CA GLU A 71 7.74 1.64 4.53
C GLU A 71 6.29 1.79 4.10
N SER A 72 5.58 0.68 3.97
CA SER A 72 4.17 0.69 3.61
C SER A 72 3.36 -0.19 4.54
N ILE A 73 2.15 0.26 4.83
CA ILE A 73 1.12 -0.53 5.50
C ILE A 73 -0.03 -0.67 4.52
N ILE A 74 -0.53 -1.88 4.36
CA ILE A 74 -1.72 -2.17 3.56
C ILE A 74 -2.76 -2.78 4.51
N TYR A 75 -3.95 -2.17 4.54
CA TYR A 75 -5.08 -2.69 5.30
C TYR A 75 -6.11 -3.21 4.33
N VAL A 76 -6.47 -4.49 4.45
CA VAL A 76 -7.44 -5.13 3.55
C VAL A 76 -8.85 -4.76 4.01
N VAL A 77 -9.60 -4.09 3.12
CA VAL A 77 -10.98 -3.68 3.37
C VAL A 77 -11.94 -4.73 2.86
N LYS A 78 -11.68 -5.27 1.65
CA LYS A 78 -12.56 -6.21 0.98
C LYS A 78 -11.74 -7.13 0.07
N GLY A 79 -12.14 -8.38 -0.03
CA GLY A 79 -11.47 -9.36 -0.89
C GLY A 79 -10.40 -10.12 -0.13
N ARG A 80 -9.48 -10.71 -0.86
CA ARG A 80 -8.33 -11.44 -0.30
C ARG A 80 -7.07 -11.05 -1.06
N ALA A 81 -6.08 -10.55 -0.32
CA ALA A 81 -4.79 -10.21 -0.87
C ALA A 81 -3.85 -11.41 -0.79
N ARG A 82 -3.08 -11.61 -1.85
CA ARG A 82 -1.95 -12.54 -1.85
C ARG A 82 -0.70 -11.72 -2.14
N MET A 83 0.27 -11.77 -1.24
CA MET A 83 1.55 -11.10 -1.41
C MET A 83 2.61 -12.14 -1.72
N ARG A 84 3.36 -11.90 -2.78
CA ARG A 84 4.62 -12.63 -3.02
C ARG A 84 5.76 -11.66 -2.86
N TRP A 85 6.88 -12.13 -2.29
CA TRP A 85 8.07 -11.28 -2.11
C TRP A 85 9.34 -12.09 -2.18
N GLY A 86 10.45 -11.36 -2.25
CA GLY A 86 11.78 -11.92 -2.39
C GLY A 86 12.34 -11.68 -3.78
N GLU A 87 13.62 -11.91 -3.97
CA GLU A 87 14.32 -11.64 -5.23
C GLU A 87 13.81 -12.48 -6.40
N ARG A 88 13.16 -13.59 -6.11
CA ARG A 88 12.49 -14.45 -7.08
C ARG A 88 11.02 -14.67 -6.75
N LEU A 89 10.43 -13.77 -5.97
CA LEU A 89 9.07 -13.90 -5.47
C LEU A 89 8.81 -15.28 -4.84
N GLU A 90 9.80 -15.78 -4.12
CA GLU A 90 9.84 -17.13 -3.59
C GLU A 90 9.00 -17.36 -2.33
N TYR A 91 8.53 -16.28 -1.73
CA TYR A 91 7.67 -16.36 -0.52
C TYR A 91 6.27 -15.85 -0.82
N VAL A 92 5.28 -16.40 -0.12
CA VAL A 92 3.87 -16.01 -0.30
C VAL A 92 3.12 -16.06 1.02
N ALA A 93 2.23 -15.10 1.23
CA ALA A 93 1.26 -15.09 2.31
C ALA A 93 -0.04 -14.43 1.85
N GLU A 94 -1.14 -14.72 2.54
CA GLU A 94 -2.45 -14.14 2.24
C GLU A 94 -2.99 -13.36 3.41
N ALA A 95 -3.82 -12.36 3.11
CA ALA A 95 -4.47 -11.51 4.09
C ALA A 95 -5.95 -11.33 3.72
N ASP A 96 -6.80 -11.37 4.73
CA ASP A 96 -8.25 -11.24 4.63
C ASP A 96 -8.71 -9.87 5.15
N PRO A 97 -9.98 -9.47 4.91
CA PRO A 97 -10.49 -8.19 5.44
C PRO A 97 -10.25 -8.04 6.94
N GLY A 98 -9.70 -6.90 7.32
CA GLY A 98 -9.30 -6.62 8.69
C GLY A 98 -7.82 -6.87 8.98
N ASP A 99 -7.11 -7.56 8.10
CA ASP A 99 -5.70 -7.84 8.27
C ASP A 99 -4.84 -6.68 7.80
N PHE A 100 -3.68 -6.52 8.44
CA PHE A 100 -2.66 -5.54 8.08
C PHE A 100 -1.45 -6.23 7.48
N ILE A 101 -0.92 -5.64 6.42
CA ILE A 101 0.30 -6.10 5.76
C ILE A 101 1.36 -5.00 5.93
N PHE A 102 2.54 -5.37 6.38
CA PHE A 102 3.68 -4.45 6.42
C PHE A 102 4.66 -4.81 5.30
N VAL A 103 4.99 -3.81 4.48
CA VAL A 103 5.98 -3.98 3.41
C VAL A 103 7.22 -3.20 3.79
N PRO A 104 8.32 -3.88 4.14
CA PRO A 104 9.58 -3.21 4.51
C PRO A 104 10.20 -2.45 3.34
N PRO A 105 11.18 -1.55 3.62
CA PRO A 105 11.95 -0.93 2.54
C PRO A 105 12.66 -1.97 1.67
N TRP A 106 12.81 -1.64 0.39
CA TRP A 106 13.62 -2.34 -0.61
C TRP A 106 13.15 -3.73 -1.02
N VAL A 107 12.12 -4.28 -0.36
CA VAL A 107 11.71 -5.66 -0.64
C VAL A 107 11.01 -5.76 -2.01
N PRO A 108 11.51 -6.61 -2.91
CA PRO A 108 10.78 -6.92 -4.14
C PRO A 108 9.49 -7.66 -3.79
N HIS A 109 8.36 -7.18 -4.31
CA HIS A 109 7.07 -7.79 -3.99
C HIS A 109 6.07 -7.64 -5.14
N GLN A 110 4.97 -8.36 -5.02
CA GLN A 110 3.89 -8.38 -5.98
C GLN A 110 2.58 -8.51 -5.21
N GLU A 111 1.61 -7.66 -5.54
CA GLU A 111 0.26 -7.75 -5.00
C GLU A 111 -0.65 -8.49 -5.97
N ILE A 112 -1.38 -9.47 -5.46
CA ILE A 112 -2.26 -10.33 -6.23
C ILE A 112 -3.65 -10.30 -5.61
N ASN A 113 -4.68 -10.17 -6.43
CA ASN A 113 -6.04 -10.47 -5.96
C ASN A 113 -6.21 -11.99 -5.99
N ALA A 114 -6.34 -12.59 -4.79
CA ALA A 114 -6.47 -14.05 -4.67
C ALA A 114 -7.85 -14.58 -5.06
N ARG A 115 -8.80 -13.68 -5.37
CA ARG A 115 -10.15 -14.05 -5.75
C ARG A 115 -10.40 -13.75 -7.24
N THR A 116 -11.32 -14.50 -7.83
CA THR A 116 -11.74 -14.31 -9.21
C THR A 116 -13.13 -13.68 -9.35
N ASP A 117 -13.81 -13.46 -8.23
CA ASP A 117 -15.23 -13.06 -8.18
C ASP A 117 -15.47 -11.67 -7.58
N GLU A 118 -14.46 -11.03 -7.01
CA GLU A 118 -14.60 -9.69 -6.46
C GLU A 118 -13.27 -8.92 -6.51
N PRO A 119 -13.34 -7.57 -6.54
CA PRO A 119 -12.12 -6.76 -6.45
C PRO A 119 -11.50 -6.83 -5.06
N LEU A 120 -10.19 -6.65 -5.01
CA LEU A 120 -9.45 -6.44 -3.77
C LEU A 120 -9.40 -4.94 -3.49
N GLU A 121 -9.92 -4.53 -2.35
CA GLU A 121 -9.93 -3.13 -1.93
C GLU A 121 -9.11 -2.97 -0.66
N CYS A 122 -8.13 -2.07 -0.68
CA CYS A 122 -7.22 -1.84 0.43
C CYS A 122 -7.01 -0.36 0.69
N VAL A 123 -6.61 -0.05 1.93
CA VAL A 123 -6.01 1.24 2.27
C VAL A 123 -4.50 1.07 2.29
N LEU A 124 -3.80 2.00 1.68
CA LEU A 124 -2.34 2.02 1.62
C LEU A 124 -1.82 3.24 2.37
N VAL A 125 -0.86 3.04 3.27
CA VAL A 125 -0.16 4.13 3.97
C VAL A 125 1.33 3.98 3.73
N ARG A 126 2.00 5.08 3.39
CA ARG A 126 3.45 5.14 3.20
C ARG A 126 4.10 6.15 4.11
N SER A 127 5.37 5.92 4.41
CA SER A 127 6.15 6.73 5.35
C SER A 127 6.62 8.08 4.81
N ASP A 128 6.49 8.35 3.51
CA ASP A 128 6.96 9.59 2.90
C ASP A 128 6.08 9.98 1.72
N GLN A 129 6.25 11.22 1.25
CA GLN A 129 5.52 11.78 0.11
C GLN A 129 6.11 11.36 -1.24
N GLU A 130 7.38 11.03 -1.28
CA GLU A 130 8.08 10.73 -2.52
C GLU A 130 7.50 9.47 -3.18
N PRO A 131 7.03 9.56 -4.42
CA PRO A 131 6.44 8.40 -5.10
C PRO A 131 7.55 7.53 -5.69
N VAL A 132 8.08 6.60 -4.92
CA VAL A 132 9.09 5.66 -5.39
C VAL A 132 8.44 4.36 -5.83
N VAL A 133 8.53 4.05 -7.12
CA VAL A 133 8.12 2.77 -7.68
C VAL A 133 9.21 2.31 -8.64
N VAL A 134 9.88 1.24 -8.30
CA VAL A 134 10.91 0.64 -9.15
C VAL A 134 10.38 -0.70 -9.64
N ASN A 135 10.05 -0.76 -10.92
CA ASN A 135 9.56 -1.99 -11.55
C ASN A 135 10.74 -2.93 -11.78
N LEU A 136 10.55 -4.20 -11.48
CA LEU A 136 11.60 -5.20 -11.52
C LEU A 136 11.22 -6.30 -12.52
N ASP A 137 12.22 -6.75 -13.28
CA ASP A 137 12.09 -7.89 -14.17
C ASP A 137 12.55 -9.13 -13.40
N ILE A 138 11.61 -9.83 -12.79
CA ILE A 138 11.89 -11.00 -11.97
C ILE A 138 11.31 -12.24 -12.63
N GLU A 139 12.13 -13.27 -12.72
CA GLU A 139 11.68 -14.62 -13.07
C GLU A 139 11.18 -15.30 -11.81
N PRO A 140 9.85 -15.34 -11.55
CA PRO A 140 9.35 -15.88 -10.29
C PRO A 140 9.52 -17.39 -10.22
N VAL A 141 9.77 -17.90 -9.01
CA VAL A 141 9.75 -19.34 -8.79
C VAL A 141 8.34 -19.87 -9.03
N GLU A 142 8.25 -21.10 -9.55
CA GLU A 142 6.96 -21.71 -9.88
C GLU A 142 6.11 -21.97 -8.64
N ARG A 143 6.73 -22.39 -7.54
CA ARG A 143 6.04 -22.77 -6.29
C ARG A 143 6.63 -21.97 -5.12
N PRO A 144 6.02 -20.81 -4.79
CA PRO A 144 6.49 -20.04 -3.64
C PRO A 144 6.22 -20.77 -2.33
N GLU A 145 7.11 -20.53 -1.37
CA GLU A 145 6.99 -21.06 -0.02
C GLU A 145 5.94 -20.26 0.77
N GLN A 146 4.96 -20.95 1.33
CA GLN A 146 3.98 -20.34 2.22
C GLN A 146 4.68 -19.94 3.52
N VAL A 147 4.66 -18.63 3.84
CA VAL A 147 5.31 -18.10 5.03
C VAL A 147 4.26 -17.44 5.92
N TRP A 148 4.38 -17.67 7.21
CA TRP A 148 3.54 -17.05 8.22
C TRP A 148 4.43 -16.22 9.14
N ILE A 149 4.24 -14.91 9.15
CA ILE A 149 5.14 -13.96 9.83
C ILE A 149 4.40 -13.22 10.95
N ASP A 150 3.54 -13.88 11.66
CA ASP A 150 2.96 -13.33 12.88
C ASP A 150 3.84 -13.76 14.05
N PRO A 151 4.46 -12.80 14.79
CA PRO A 151 5.32 -13.16 15.91
C PRO A 151 4.57 -13.88 17.04
N ASN A 152 3.24 -13.78 17.06
CA ASN A 152 2.39 -14.45 18.04
C ASN A 152 1.82 -15.78 17.53
N HIS A 153 2.08 -16.11 16.27
CA HIS A 153 1.55 -17.32 15.68
C HIS A 153 2.55 -18.45 15.78
N PRO A 154 2.16 -19.63 16.29
CA PRO A 154 3.08 -20.76 16.34
C PRO A 154 3.47 -21.19 14.92
N GLN A 155 4.77 -21.32 14.69
CA GLN A 155 5.31 -21.88 13.46
C GLN A 155 4.97 -23.36 13.43
N GLY A 156 4.08 -23.73 12.55
CA GLY A 156 3.62 -25.11 12.42
C GLY A 156 4.22 -25.80 11.23
#